data_f8ceada90df18cc465127832f6558e59
#
_entry.id   f8ceada90df18cc465127832f6558e59
#
_cell.length_a   1.000
_cell.length_b   1.000
_cell.length_c   1.000
_cell.angle_alpha   90.00
_cell.angle_beta   90.00
_cell.angle_gamma   90.00
#
_symmetry.space_group_name_H-M   'P 1'
#
loop_
_entity.id
_entity.type
_entity.pdbx_description
1 polymer ?
#
loop_
_entity_poly.entity_id
_entity_poly.type
_entity_poly.pdbx_seq_one_letter_code
_entity_poly.pdbx_strand_id
1 'polypeptide(L)'
;MFRTVLALAAGLLVALPSGAALAQADGFGVAPQPRPGNLASFTLRGGVQVRPEFPGSDEYEVGPDLGFRFGGLEIGRFGIGDPDPELVQTGLGLRGSFRYVGERDSSEFEDLRGLDDVDDALELGVGLAYRQDAYQVFGDLRYGVTGHEALVGEIGADVFVRPTNRLTLSAGPRVFFAEDSYAQEYFGVSPAEALRSGSLEPFEAEGGALSAGIEIGAQYRLNDSWGIEGAVTYDRLLGDAGDSPITEAGSDDQYGVRVGLTRRITFGF
;
A
#
# COMPACT_ATOMS: atom_id res chain seq x y z
N MET A 1 -18.46 9.28 24.17
CA MET A 1 -19.86 9.39 23.76
C MET A 1 -19.92 9.78 22.28
N PHE A 2 -19.46 8.86 21.41
CA PHE A 2 -19.71 8.94 19.96
C PHE A 2 -19.67 7.50 19.39
N ARG A 3 -20.73 6.75 19.69
CA ARG A 3 -21.09 5.51 18.99
C ARG A 3 -22.14 5.90 17.95
N THR A 4 -21.76 5.95 16.71
CA THR A 4 -22.58 5.77 15.51
C THR A 4 -21.92 6.46 14.34
N VAL A 5 -21.16 5.73 13.56
CA VAL A 5 -21.01 5.87 12.08
C VAL A 5 -20.12 4.70 11.65
N LEU A 6 -20.68 3.58 11.29
CA LEU A 6 -20.22 2.72 10.20
C LEU A 6 -21.23 1.58 10.01
N ALA A 7 -22.30 1.91 9.35
CA ALA A 7 -23.21 0.93 8.77
C ALA A 7 -23.50 1.37 7.33
N LEU A 8 -22.60 1.13 6.40
CA LEU A 8 -22.86 1.13 4.96
C LEU A 8 -21.72 0.41 4.22
N ALA A 9 -21.71 -0.90 4.31
CA ALA A 9 -21.06 -1.76 3.34
C ALA A 9 -21.91 -3.02 3.17
N ALA A 10 -23.06 -2.85 2.54
CA ALA A 10 -23.92 -3.96 2.16
C ALA A 10 -24.09 -3.99 0.64
N GLY A 11 -23.58 -5.04 0.02
CA GLY A 11 -24.21 -5.67 -1.13
C GLY A 11 -23.93 -5.08 -2.49
N LEU A 12 -22.83 -5.50 -3.13
CA LEU A 12 -22.77 -5.59 -4.59
C LEU A 12 -22.35 -7.01 -4.97
N LEU A 13 -23.33 -7.93 -4.99
CA LEU A 13 -23.21 -9.21 -5.68
C LEU A 13 -23.32 -8.93 -7.18
N VAL A 14 -22.17 -8.86 -7.86
CA VAL A 14 -22.13 -8.85 -9.32
C VAL A 14 -22.17 -10.29 -9.81
N ALA A 15 -23.31 -10.69 -10.37
CA ALA A 15 -23.45 -11.91 -11.13
C ALA A 15 -22.59 -11.81 -12.40
N LEU A 16 -21.58 -12.65 -12.52
CA LEU A 16 -20.76 -12.79 -13.73
C LEU A 16 -21.56 -13.56 -14.78
N PRO A 17 -21.74 -13.02 -15.99
CA PRO A 17 -22.26 -13.81 -17.10
C PRO A 17 -21.16 -14.73 -17.64
N SER A 18 -21.45 -16.03 -17.64
CA SER A 18 -20.64 -17.05 -18.32
C SER A 18 -20.83 -16.90 -19.81
N GLY A 19 -19.87 -16.26 -20.49
CA GLY A 19 -19.81 -16.15 -21.93
C GLY A 19 -18.38 -16.36 -22.40
N ALA A 20 -18.01 -17.61 -22.69
CA ALA A 20 -16.77 -17.90 -23.39
C ALA A 20 -16.92 -17.48 -24.85
N ALA A 21 -16.35 -16.35 -25.23
CA ALA A 21 -16.11 -15.98 -26.61
C ALA A 21 -14.63 -16.23 -26.91
N LEU A 22 -14.35 -17.29 -27.66
CA LEU A 22 -13.07 -17.50 -28.31
C LEU A 22 -12.95 -16.46 -29.43
N ALA A 23 -12.25 -15.38 -29.19
CA ALA A 23 -11.83 -14.44 -30.24
C ALA A 23 -10.50 -14.94 -30.80
N GLN A 24 -10.51 -15.29 -32.07
CA GLN A 24 -9.33 -15.63 -32.85
C GLN A 24 -8.40 -14.40 -32.92
N ALA A 25 -7.16 -14.62 -32.53
CA ALA A 25 -6.08 -13.68 -32.70
C ALA A 25 -5.55 -13.76 -34.14
N ASP A 26 -6.08 -12.94 -35.02
CA ASP A 26 -5.43 -12.55 -36.27
C ASP A 26 -5.12 -11.07 -36.19
N GLY A 27 -3.97 -10.75 -35.67
CA GLY A 27 -3.40 -9.42 -35.66
C GLY A 27 -1.89 -9.52 -35.67
N PHE A 28 -1.30 -9.42 -36.85
CA PHE A 28 0.13 -9.14 -36.97
C PHE A 28 0.42 -7.89 -36.16
N GLY A 29 0.98 -8.06 -34.96
CA GLY A 29 1.44 -6.98 -34.14
C GLY A 29 2.47 -6.18 -34.93
N VAL A 30 2.11 -4.97 -35.30
CA VAL A 30 3.09 -3.99 -35.76
C VAL A 30 4.05 -3.80 -34.61
N ALA A 31 5.29 -4.27 -34.78
CA ALA A 31 6.33 -4.04 -33.80
C ALA A 31 6.37 -2.52 -33.48
N PRO A 32 6.44 -2.13 -32.21
CA PRO A 32 6.50 -0.72 -31.85
C PRO A 32 7.63 -0.07 -32.64
N GLN A 33 7.32 0.97 -33.41
CA GLN A 33 8.34 1.73 -34.14
C GLN A 33 9.28 2.34 -33.08
N PRO A 34 10.60 2.22 -33.22
CA PRO A 34 11.53 2.87 -32.31
C PRO A 34 11.26 4.38 -32.37
N ARG A 35 10.85 4.97 -31.25
CA ARG A 35 10.73 6.42 -31.15
C ARG A 35 12.14 7.01 -31.13
N PRO A 36 12.44 8.05 -31.91
CA PRO A 36 13.72 8.72 -31.84
C PRO A 36 13.80 9.55 -30.57
N GLY A 37 14.61 9.10 -29.63
CA GLY A 37 14.90 9.82 -28.39
C GLY A 37 14.92 8.91 -27.16
N ASN A 38 15.66 9.31 -26.15
CA ASN A 38 15.57 8.69 -24.84
C ASN A 38 14.35 9.26 -24.12
N LEU A 39 13.57 8.42 -23.48
CA LEU A 39 12.36 8.81 -22.74
C LEU A 39 12.39 8.25 -21.33
N ALA A 40 11.96 9.06 -20.36
CA ALA A 40 11.68 8.59 -19.02
C ALA A 40 10.32 9.06 -18.55
N SER A 41 9.60 8.23 -17.84
CA SER A 41 8.31 8.59 -17.25
C SER A 41 8.17 8.10 -15.82
N PHE A 42 7.49 8.89 -15.01
CA PHE A 42 7.10 8.52 -13.66
C PHE A 42 5.81 9.23 -13.27
N THR A 43 5.12 8.69 -12.28
CA THR A 43 3.91 9.28 -11.72
C THR A 43 4.14 9.59 -10.25
N LEU A 44 3.87 10.82 -9.87
CA LEU A 44 3.81 11.26 -8.48
C LEU A 44 2.37 11.28 -8.01
N ARG A 45 2.14 10.93 -6.75
CA ARG A 45 0.87 11.13 -6.06
C ARG A 45 1.12 12.02 -4.85
N GLY A 46 0.23 12.97 -4.64
CA GLY A 46 0.18 13.80 -3.44
C GLY A 46 -1.28 13.93 -2.98
N GLY A 47 -1.53 13.64 -1.71
CA GLY A 47 -2.88 13.61 -1.17
C GLY A 47 -2.91 13.55 0.34
N VAL A 48 -4.04 13.09 0.85
CA VAL A 48 -4.28 12.87 2.27
C VAL A 48 -4.77 11.44 2.49
N GLN A 49 -4.48 10.91 3.66
CA GLN A 49 -4.96 9.62 4.13
C GLN A 49 -5.48 9.71 5.55
N VAL A 50 -6.45 8.87 5.86
CA VAL A 50 -6.91 8.55 7.21
C VAL A 50 -6.47 7.12 7.47
N ARG A 51 -5.79 6.88 8.56
CA ARG A 51 -5.25 5.57 8.95
C ARG A 51 -5.22 5.47 10.47
N PRO A 52 -5.03 4.29 11.05
CA PRO A 52 -4.67 4.16 12.46
C PRO A 52 -3.43 5.00 12.77
N GLU A 53 -3.39 5.62 13.92
CA GLU A 53 -2.30 6.50 14.34
C GLU A 53 -0.96 5.76 14.38
N PHE A 54 -0.96 4.56 14.96
CA PHE A 54 0.14 3.59 14.88
C PHE A 54 -0.42 2.18 14.61
N PRO A 55 0.40 1.19 14.25
CA PRO A 55 -0.05 -0.19 14.06
C PRO A 55 -0.64 -0.78 15.34
N GLY A 56 -1.91 -1.18 15.31
CA GLY A 56 -2.66 -1.69 16.47
C GLY A 56 -3.56 -0.65 17.16
N SER A 57 -3.48 0.64 16.79
CA SER A 57 -4.36 1.67 17.35
C SER A 57 -5.80 1.53 16.87
N ASP A 58 -6.76 1.85 17.73
CA ASP A 58 -8.17 2.07 17.39
C ASP A 58 -8.50 3.56 17.15
N GLU A 59 -7.54 4.45 17.40
CA GLU A 59 -7.61 5.86 17.04
C GLU A 59 -7.06 6.10 15.64
N TYR A 60 -7.56 7.15 14.97
CA TYR A 60 -7.25 7.45 13.56
C TYR A 60 -6.74 8.86 13.39
N GLU A 61 -5.67 8.98 12.63
CA GLU A 61 -5.09 10.27 12.25
C GLU A 61 -5.30 10.59 10.76
N VAL A 62 -5.20 11.88 10.45
CA VAL A 62 -5.13 12.39 9.08
C VAL A 62 -3.69 12.75 8.78
N GLY A 63 -3.08 12.02 7.85
CA GLY A 63 -1.70 12.25 7.45
C GLY A 63 -1.55 12.52 5.94
N PRO A 64 -0.33 12.86 5.50
CA PRO A 64 -0.02 12.99 4.08
C PRO A 64 -0.02 11.63 3.39
N ASP A 65 -0.55 11.58 2.17
CA ASP A 65 -0.40 10.42 1.26
C ASP A 65 0.52 10.83 0.11
N LEU A 66 1.69 10.22 0.05
CA LEU A 66 2.66 10.42 -1.01
C LEU A 66 2.88 9.11 -1.76
N GLY A 67 3.08 9.19 -3.06
CA GLY A 67 3.35 8.02 -3.86
C GLY A 67 4.24 8.32 -5.06
N PHE A 68 5.07 7.33 -5.39
CA PHE A 68 5.92 7.33 -6.56
C PHE A 68 5.73 6.04 -7.34
N ARG A 69 5.49 6.15 -8.64
CA ARG A 69 5.42 5.01 -9.55
C ARG A 69 6.33 5.27 -10.74
N PHE A 70 7.31 4.41 -10.91
CA PHE A 70 8.13 4.44 -12.10
C PHE A 70 7.30 3.99 -13.31
N GLY A 71 7.31 4.74 -14.38
CA GLY A 71 6.62 4.41 -15.63
C GLY A 71 7.51 3.61 -16.56
N GLY A 72 8.58 4.23 -17.01
CA GLY A 72 9.52 3.58 -17.90
C GLY A 72 10.72 4.46 -18.21
N LEU A 73 11.76 3.82 -18.71
CA LEU A 73 12.98 4.45 -19.21
C LEU A 73 13.37 3.78 -20.52
N GLU A 74 13.49 4.57 -21.58
CA GLU A 74 14.07 4.15 -22.87
C GLU A 74 15.36 4.92 -23.14
N ILE A 75 16.44 4.19 -23.39
CA ILE A 75 17.75 4.75 -23.78
C ILE A 75 18.21 3.98 -25.02
N GLY A 76 18.06 4.58 -26.18
CA GLY A 76 18.41 3.95 -27.44
C GLY A 76 17.62 2.66 -27.70
N ARG A 77 18.28 1.49 -27.55
CA ARG A 77 17.64 0.16 -27.70
C ARG A 77 17.31 -0.52 -26.40
N PHE A 78 17.68 0.10 -25.29
CA PHE A 78 17.45 -0.43 -23.95
C PHE A 78 16.24 0.26 -23.35
N GLY A 79 15.26 -0.56 -22.90
CA GLY A 79 14.05 -0.07 -22.25
C GLY A 79 13.73 -0.88 -21.00
N ILE A 80 13.29 -0.19 -19.94
CA ILE A 80 12.70 -0.78 -18.73
C ILE A 80 11.35 -0.12 -18.52
N GLY A 81 10.28 -0.91 -18.41
CA GLY A 81 8.92 -0.39 -18.37
C GLY A 81 8.49 0.16 -19.73
N ASP A 82 7.44 0.95 -19.75
CA ASP A 82 6.97 1.66 -20.94
C ASP A 82 6.69 3.12 -20.56
N PRO A 83 7.44 4.07 -21.12
CA PRO A 83 7.20 5.48 -20.87
C PRO A 83 5.93 6.03 -21.56
N ASP A 84 5.26 5.23 -22.42
CA ASP A 84 4.06 5.64 -23.11
C ASP A 84 2.86 5.81 -22.18
N PRO A 85 2.26 6.99 -22.09
CA PRO A 85 1.11 7.25 -21.25
C PRO A 85 -0.16 6.52 -21.70
N GLU A 86 -0.27 6.11 -22.95
CA GLU A 86 -1.49 5.50 -23.50
C GLU A 86 -1.52 3.98 -23.32
N LEU A 87 -0.35 3.36 -23.14
CA LEU A 87 -0.26 1.92 -22.99
C LEU A 87 -0.40 1.48 -21.51
N VAL A 88 -1.19 0.45 -21.31
CA VAL A 88 -1.19 -0.28 -20.05
C VAL A 88 0.09 -1.12 -20.04
N GLN A 89 1.00 -0.78 -19.14
CA GLN A 89 2.23 -1.57 -18.99
C GLN A 89 1.87 -3.01 -18.62
N THR A 90 2.21 -3.94 -19.50
CA THR A 90 2.06 -5.39 -19.26
C THR A 90 3.43 -6.04 -19.13
N GLY A 91 3.48 -7.14 -18.40
CA GLY A 91 4.73 -7.88 -18.14
C GLY A 91 5.34 -7.51 -16.80
N LEU A 92 6.63 -7.80 -16.66
CA LEU A 92 7.40 -7.56 -15.45
C LEU A 92 7.90 -6.11 -15.43
N GLY A 93 7.67 -5.41 -14.32
CA GLY A 93 8.11 -4.04 -14.09
C GLY A 93 8.67 -3.82 -12.71
N LEU A 94 9.55 -2.83 -12.61
CA LEU A 94 10.05 -2.31 -11.33
C LEU A 94 9.07 -1.29 -10.78
N ARG A 95 8.96 -1.23 -9.46
CA ARG A 95 8.21 -0.19 -8.76
C ARG A 95 9.01 0.34 -7.58
N GLY A 96 8.94 1.64 -7.34
CA GLY A 96 9.38 2.22 -6.09
C GLY A 96 8.34 1.95 -5.02
N SER A 97 8.76 1.71 -3.81
CA SER A 97 7.90 1.51 -2.68
C SER A 97 8.26 2.49 -1.56
N PHE A 98 7.23 3.13 -1.01
CA PHE A 98 7.35 4.16 -0.01
C PHE A 98 6.22 3.99 1.00
N ARG A 99 6.53 4.09 2.30
CA ARG A 99 5.54 4.10 3.37
C ARG A 99 6.02 5.04 4.47
N TYR A 100 5.10 5.81 5.00
CA TYR A 100 5.30 6.58 6.23
C TYR A 100 4.48 5.91 7.33
N VAL A 101 5.08 5.69 8.49
CA VAL A 101 4.42 5.20 9.71
C VAL A 101 4.48 6.32 10.74
N GLY A 102 3.35 6.64 11.37
CA GLY A 102 3.28 7.70 12.38
C GLY A 102 4.01 7.33 13.66
N GLU A 103 4.30 8.33 14.46
CA GLU A 103 4.84 8.16 15.82
C GLU A 103 3.77 7.55 16.74
N ARG A 104 4.23 6.93 17.82
CA ARG A 104 3.38 6.55 18.96
C ARG A 104 3.92 7.28 20.20
N ASP A 105 3.25 8.35 20.61
CA ASP A 105 3.48 8.98 21.90
C ASP A 105 2.65 8.27 22.96
N SER A 106 3.31 7.44 23.76
CA SER A 106 2.66 6.60 24.79
C SER A 106 1.96 7.43 25.88
N SER A 107 2.28 8.72 25.98
CA SER A 107 1.64 9.62 26.97
C SER A 107 0.24 10.07 26.56
N GLU A 108 -0.08 10.03 25.25
CA GLU A 108 -1.37 10.44 24.70
C GLU A 108 -2.43 9.31 24.88
N PHE A 109 -1.99 8.05 25.00
CA PHE A 109 -2.88 6.88 25.14
C PHE A 109 -2.91 6.41 26.59
N GLU A 110 -4.11 6.41 27.21
CA GLU A 110 -4.25 6.03 28.63
C GLU A 110 -3.78 4.59 28.90
N ASP A 111 -4.10 3.66 27.98
CA ASP A 111 -3.80 2.24 28.10
C ASP A 111 -2.34 1.88 27.79
N LEU A 112 -1.60 2.79 27.11
CA LEU A 112 -0.18 2.58 26.74
C LEU A 112 0.79 3.37 27.60
N ARG A 113 0.33 4.05 28.65
CA ARG A 113 1.20 4.81 29.55
C ARG A 113 2.24 3.91 30.19
N GLY A 114 3.49 4.35 30.09
CA GLY A 114 4.65 3.60 30.63
C GLY A 114 5.40 2.79 29.58
N LEU A 115 4.89 2.71 28.36
CA LEU A 115 5.67 2.26 27.21
C LEU A 115 6.65 3.34 26.77
N ASP A 116 7.68 2.96 26.07
CA ASP A 116 8.56 3.89 25.37
C ASP A 116 7.86 4.43 24.12
N ASP A 117 8.16 5.68 23.77
CA ASP A 117 7.64 6.30 22.54
C ASP A 117 8.31 5.67 21.33
N VAL A 118 7.60 5.65 20.21
CA VAL A 118 8.12 5.17 18.92
C VAL A 118 8.11 6.34 17.94
N ASP A 119 9.29 6.69 17.43
CA ASP A 119 9.45 7.77 16.48
C ASP A 119 8.77 7.44 15.14
N ASP A 120 8.40 8.48 14.39
CA ASP A 120 7.90 8.33 13.05
C ASP A 120 8.94 7.69 12.12
N ALA A 121 8.47 6.80 11.25
CA ALA A 121 9.32 6.05 10.36
C ALA A 121 9.03 6.35 8.89
N LEU A 122 10.12 6.47 8.13
CA LEU A 122 10.11 6.55 6.69
C LEU A 122 10.70 5.27 6.11
N GLU A 123 9.87 4.50 5.43
CA GLU A 123 10.30 3.29 4.72
C GLU A 123 10.51 3.59 3.24
N LEU A 124 11.66 3.27 2.73
CA LEU A 124 12.01 3.36 1.31
C LEU A 124 12.38 1.99 0.77
N GLY A 125 11.97 1.72 -0.46
CA GLY A 125 12.24 0.43 -1.04
C GLY A 125 11.95 0.31 -2.52
N VAL A 126 12.04 -0.91 -2.99
CA VAL A 126 11.78 -1.28 -4.38
C VAL A 126 10.91 -2.53 -4.41
N GLY A 127 10.18 -2.68 -5.50
CA GLY A 127 9.36 -3.85 -5.73
C GLY A 127 9.38 -4.30 -7.18
N LEU A 128 8.84 -5.48 -7.36
CA LEU A 128 8.57 -6.07 -8.67
C LEU A 128 7.06 -6.27 -8.81
N ALA A 129 6.55 -5.98 -10.00
CA ALA A 129 5.17 -6.29 -10.35
C ALA A 129 5.12 -7.00 -11.69
N TYR A 130 4.31 -8.05 -11.76
CA TYR A 130 3.90 -8.66 -13.01
C TYR A 130 2.47 -8.26 -13.30
N ARG A 131 2.27 -7.49 -14.35
CA ARG A 131 0.98 -6.90 -14.71
C ARG A 131 0.47 -7.42 -16.04
N GLN A 132 -0.82 -7.68 -16.08
CA GLN A 132 -1.61 -7.95 -17.27
C GLN A 132 -2.78 -6.94 -17.32
N ASP A 133 -3.56 -6.97 -18.41
CA ASP A 133 -4.68 -6.05 -18.57
C ASP A 133 -5.71 -6.15 -17.43
N ALA A 134 -6.00 -7.36 -16.99
CA ALA A 134 -7.05 -7.63 -16.01
C ALA A 134 -6.54 -7.82 -14.58
N TYR A 135 -5.24 -8.03 -14.36
CA TYR A 135 -4.67 -8.29 -13.03
C TYR A 135 -3.20 -7.90 -12.92
N GLN A 136 -2.73 -7.79 -11.70
CA GLN A 136 -1.30 -7.77 -11.34
C GLN A 136 -1.03 -8.58 -10.09
N VAL A 137 0.20 -9.02 -9.95
CA VAL A 137 0.78 -9.51 -8.70
C VAL A 137 2.06 -8.73 -8.44
N PHE A 138 2.36 -8.45 -7.18
CA PHE A 138 3.54 -7.68 -6.84
C PHE A 138 4.14 -8.09 -5.50
N GLY A 139 5.39 -7.73 -5.30
CA GLY A 139 6.08 -7.81 -4.03
C GLY A 139 6.99 -6.60 -3.88
N ASP A 140 6.95 -5.99 -2.73
CA ASP A 140 7.74 -4.83 -2.32
C ASP A 140 8.63 -5.19 -1.14
N LEU A 141 9.84 -4.66 -1.13
CA LEU A 141 10.77 -4.74 -0.02
C LEU A 141 11.20 -3.32 0.34
N ARG A 142 11.05 -2.93 1.60
CA ARG A 142 11.37 -1.61 2.12
C ARG A 142 12.26 -1.72 3.34
N TYR A 143 13.01 -0.68 3.61
CA TYR A 143 13.80 -0.51 4.83
C TYR A 143 13.42 0.81 5.49
N GLY A 144 13.22 0.80 6.80
CA GLY A 144 13.02 2.00 7.59
C GLY A 144 14.30 2.80 7.64
N VAL A 145 14.36 3.92 6.91
CA VAL A 145 15.55 4.80 6.89
C VAL A 145 15.56 5.75 8.08
N THR A 146 14.42 5.91 8.74
CA THR A 146 14.22 6.54 10.06
C THR A 146 13.28 5.66 10.88
N GLY A 147 13.23 5.88 12.19
CA GLY A 147 12.40 5.15 13.13
C GLY A 147 12.90 3.73 13.35
N HIS A 148 12.11 2.72 13.04
CA HIS A 148 12.35 1.31 13.38
C HIS A 148 13.59 0.63 12.75
N GLU A 149 14.24 1.23 11.76
CA GLU A 149 15.46 0.72 11.10
C GLU A 149 15.40 -0.77 10.71
N ALA A 150 14.20 -1.27 10.38
CA ALA A 150 13.93 -2.68 10.11
C ALA A 150 13.60 -2.92 8.63
N LEU A 151 13.79 -4.17 8.18
CA LEU A 151 13.35 -4.62 6.87
C LEU A 151 11.90 -5.07 6.93
N VAL A 152 11.09 -4.55 6.00
CA VAL A 152 9.67 -4.90 5.86
C VAL A 152 9.34 -5.23 4.41
N GLY A 153 8.28 -5.99 4.21
CA GLY A 153 7.83 -6.39 2.89
C GLY A 153 6.32 -6.43 2.75
N GLU A 154 5.87 -6.37 1.52
CA GLU A 154 4.46 -6.53 1.18
C GLU A 154 4.32 -7.34 -0.09
N ILE A 155 3.42 -8.30 -0.10
CA ILE A 155 3.00 -8.98 -1.31
C ILE A 155 1.51 -8.74 -1.53
N GLY A 156 1.13 -8.63 -2.79
CA GLY A 156 -0.27 -8.41 -3.13
C GLY A 156 -0.61 -8.80 -4.56
N ALA A 157 -1.91 -8.82 -4.79
CA ALA A 157 -2.47 -9.00 -6.13
C ALA A 157 -3.66 -8.07 -6.31
N ASP A 158 -3.92 -7.64 -7.53
CA ASP A 158 -5.09 -6.84 -7.88
C ASP A 158 -5.77 -7.39 -9.11
N VAL A 159 -7.08 -7.31 -9.13
CA VAL A 159 -7.87 -7.40 -10.35
C VAL A 159 -8.31 -6.01 -10.78
N PHE A 160 -8.36 -5.77 -12.10
CA PHE A 160 -8.73 -4.48 -12.65
C PHE A 160 -10.01 -4.56 -13.45
N VAL A 161 -10.89 -3.60 -13.22
CA VAL A 161 -12.08 -3.37 -14.05
C VAL A 161 -12.03 -1.93 -14.59
N ARG A 162 -12.25 -1.78 -15.89
CA ARG A 162 -12.24 -0.47 -16.55
C ARG A 162 -13.61 -0.16 -17.15
N PRO A 163 -14.54 0.38 -16.34
CA PRO A 163 -15.89 0.71 -16.82
C PRO A 163 -15.87 1.75 -17.93
N THR A 164 -14.86 2.60 -17.96
CA THR A 164 -14.64 3.61 -19.00
C THR A 164 -13.15 3.73 -19.32
N ASN A 165 -12.81 4.43 -20.41
CA ASN A 165 -11.41 4.70 -20.75
C ASN A 165 -10.68 5.62 -19.73
N ARG A 166 -11.41 6.21 -18.79
CA ARG A 166 -10.86 7.11 -17.77
C ARG A 166 -10.89 6.56 -16.37
N LEU A 167 -11.72 5.56 -16.08
CA LEU A 167 -11.90 4.97 -14.77
C LEU A 167 -11.34 3.56 -14.73
N THR A 168 -10.41 3.34 -13.82
CA THR A 168 -9.91 2.00 -13.45
C THR A 168 -10.27 1.76 -11.99
N LEU A 169 -10.92 0.67 -11.73
CA LEU A 169 -11.17 0.13 -10.40
C LEU A 169 -10.24 -1.04 -10.16
N SER A 170 -9.75 -1.19 -8.95
CA SER A 170 -8.91 -2.31 -8.52
C SER A 170 -9.41 -2.89 -7.22
N ALA A 171 -9.21 -4.18 -7.02
CA ALA A 171 -9.41 -4.83 -5.73
C ALA A 171 -8.46 -6.01 -5.60
N GLY A 172 -7.94 -6.22 -4.39
CA GLY A 172 -7.10 -7.37 -4.17
C GLY A 172 -6.48 -7.50 -2.78
N PRO A 173 -5.98 -8.70 -2.46
CA PRO A 173 -5.38 -9.01 -1.17
C PRO A 173 -4.00 -8.39 -1.01
N ARG A 174 -3.64 -8.17 0.27
CA ARG A 174 -2.33 -7.72 0.75
C ARG A 174 -1.89 -8.61 1.90
N VAL A 175 -0.60 -8.87 1.98
CA VAL A 175 0.02 -9.46 3.17
C VAL A 175 1.30 -8.67 3.47
N PHE A 176 1.39 -8.17 4.68
CA PHE A 176 2.53 -7.42 5.17
C PHE A 176 3.41 -8.31 6.04
N PHE A 177 4.71 -8.20 5.84
CA PHE A 177 5.74 -8.94 6.55
C PHE A 177 6.75 -7.97 7.14
N ALA A 178 7.29 -8.29 8.29
CA ALA A 178 8.41 -7.56 8.86
C ALA A 178 9.33 -8.50 9.63
N GLU A 179 10.55 -8.05 9.87
CA GLU A 179 11.49 -8.74 10.74
C GLU A 179 11.20 -8.48 12.23
N ASP A 180 11.85 -9.25 13.11
CA ASP A 180 11.62 -9.23 14.56
C ASP A 180 11.81 -7.83 15.18
N SER A 181 12.78 -7.05 14.67
CA SER A 181 13.02 -5.68 15.15
C SER A 181 11.82 -4.77 14.96
N TYR A 182 11.14 -4.85 13.79
CA TYR A 182 9.89 -4.14 13.56
C TYR A 182 8.78 -4.63 14.49
N ALA A 183 8.62 -5.95 14.59
CA ALA A 183 7.57 -6.52 15.44
C ALA A 183 7.76 -6.12 16.90
N GLN A 184 8.99 -6.18 17.40
CA GLN A 184 9.31 -5.79 18.77
C GLN A 184 9.09 -4.31 19.03
N GLU A 185 9.39 -3.42 18.06
CA GLU A 185 9.22 -1.97 18.18
C GLU A 185 7.75 -1.55 18.30
N TYR A 186 6.88 -2.15 17.46
CA TYR A 186 5.48 -1.73 17.42
C TYR A 186 4.56 -2.56 18.33
N PHE A 187 4.89 -3.82 18.59
CA PHE A 187 4.01 -4.77 19.26
C PHE A 187 4.61 -5.39 20.53
N GLY A 188 5.91 -5.21 20.75
CA GLY A 188 6.57 -5.73 21.96
C GLY A 188 6.29 -4.88 23.19
N VAL A 189 6.37 -5.54 24.37
CA VAL A 189 6.34 -4.88 25.68
C VAL A 189 7.50 -5.44 26.51
N SER A 190 8.52 -4.64 26.74
CA SER A 190 9.66 -5.06 27.55
C SER A 190 9.26 -5.25 29.03
N PRO A 191 10.00 -6.04 29.81
CA PRO A 191 9.74 -6.17 31.25
C PRO A 191 9.81 -4.84 32.02
N ALA A 192 10.62 -3.88 31.53
CA ALA A 192 10.73 -2.57 32.14
C ALA A 192 9.49 -1.71 31.87
N GLU A 193 8.96 -1.77 30.67
CA GLU A 193 7.72 -1.09 30.26
C GLU A 193 6.51 -1.67 31.00
N ALA A 194 6.41 -2.99 31.07
CA ALA A 194 5.36 -3.66 31.83
C ALA A 194 5.34 -3.25 33.31
N LEU A 195 6.53 -3.09 33.93
CA LEU A 195 6.62 -2.59 35.29
C LEU A 195 6.23 -1.10 35.42
N ARG A 196 6.52 -0.28 34.42
CA ARG A 196 6.15 1.15 34.40
C ARG A 196 4.66 1.36 34.17
N SER A 197 4.09 0.60 33.23
CA SER A 197 2.67 0.68 32.90
C SER A 197 1.78 0.15 34.02
N GLY A 198 2.20 -0.96 34.64
CA GLY A 198 1.44 -1.64 35.69
C GLY A 198 0.13 -2.31 35.23
N SER A 199 -0.21 -2.20 33.94
CA SER A 199 -1.42 -2.75 33.31
C SER A 199 -1.10 -3.74 32.20
N LEU A 200 0.01 -3.55 31.47
CA LEU A 200 0.42 -4.42 30.38
C LEU A 200 1.37 -5.50 30.86
N GLU A 201 1.26 -6.69 30.29
CA GLU A 201 2.19 -7.79 30.54
C GLU A 201 3.40 -7.73 29.58
N PRO A 202 4.58 -8.24 30.00
CA PRO A 202 5.71 -8.35 29.09
C PRO A 202 5.36 -9.23 27.91
N PHE A 203 5.72 -8.79 26.70
CA PHE A 203 5.45 -9.48 25.46
C PHE A 203 6.62 -9.36 24.50
N GLU A 204 7.12 -10.47 24.01
CA GLU A 204 8.18 -10.54 23.02
C GLU A 204 7.52 -10.84 21.66
N ALA A 205 7.53 -9.85 20.75
CA ALA A 205 6.90 -9.97 19.45
C ALA A 205 7.90 -10.44 18.39
N GLU A 206 7.58 -11.53 17.72
CA GLU A 206 8.36 -12.06 16.60
C GLU A 206 7.84 -11.53 15.26
N GLY A 207 8.75 -11.38 14.29
CA GLY A 207 8.45 -11.00 12.93
C GLY A 207 7.73 -12.10 12.15
N GLY A 208 7.49 -11.84 10.89
CA GLY A 208 6.78 -12.74 10.01
C GLY A 208 5.64 -12.04 9.27
N ALA A 209 4.55 -12.75 9.01
CA ALA A 209 3.33 -12.17 8.46
C ALA A 209 2.55 -11.45 9.57
N LEU A 210 2.65 -10.13 9.63
CA LEU A 210 2.07 -9.31 10.69
C LEU A 210 0.67 -8.81 10.37
N SER A 211 0.29 -8.71 9.09
CA SER A 211 -1.10 -8.44 8.71
C SER A 211 -1.47 -9.06 7.38
N ALA A 212 -2.78 -9.28 7.21
CA ALA A 212 -3.37 -9.63 5.94
C ALA A 212 -4.68 -8.84 5.75
N GLY A 213 -4.90 -8.39 4.51
CA GLY A 213 -6.03 -7.53 4.23
C GLY A 213 -6.41 -7.46 2.77
N ILE A 214 -7.21 -6.45 2.46
CA ILE A 214 -7.70 -6.14 1.12
C ILE A 214 -7.63 -4.64 0.87
N GLU A 215 -7.25 -4.27 -0.35
CA GLU A 215 -7.36 -2.90 -0.84
C GLU A 215 -8.37 -2.82 -1.99
N ILE A 216 -9.22 -1.82 -1.97
CA ILE A 216 -10.12 -1.45 -3.06
C ILE A 216 -9.73 -0.05 -3.52
N GLY A 217 -9.34 0.07 -4.78
CA GLY A 217 -8.84 1.31 -5.36
C GLY A 217 -9.69 1.81 -6.53
N ALA A 218 -9.63 3.11 -6.75
CA ALA A 218 -10.19 3.77 -7.91
C ALA A 218 -9.20 4.81 -8.45
N GLN A 219 -8.93 4.77 -9.73
CA GLN A 219 -8.12 5.75 -10.42
C GLN A 219 -8.93 6.37 -11.56
N TYR A 220 -9.05 7.71 -11.54
CA TYR A 220 -9.74 8.47 -12.57
C TYR A 220 -8.76 9.39 -13.30
N ARG A 221 -8.65 9.20 -14.62
CA ARG A 221 -7.79 10.01 -15.47
C ARG A 221 -8.52 11.30 -15.91
N LEU A 222 -8.04 12.44 -15.44
CA LEU A 222 -8.56 13.76 -15.81
C LEU A 222 -8.12 14.13 -17.23
N ASN A 223 -6.83 13.95 -17.53
CA ASN A 223 -6.19 14.13 -18.83
C ASN A 223 -4.92 13.26 -18.91
N ASP A 224 -4.07 13.46 -19.92
CA ASP A 224 -2.87 12.64 -20.15
C ASP A 224 -1.82 12.75 -19.05
N SER A 225 -1.83 13.82 -18.27
CA SER A 225 -0.85 14.09 -17.22
C SER A 225 -1.42 14.03 -15.82
N TRP A 226 -2.71 14.26 -15.63
CA TRP A 226 -3.33 14.37 -14.31
C TRP A 226 -4.40 13.31 -14.09
N GLY A 227 -4.47 12.82 -12.87
CA GLY A 227 -5.51 11.92 -12.40
C GLY A 227 -5.86 12.15 -10.94
N ILE A 228 -6.89 11.47 -10.50
CA ILE A 228 -7.27 11.32 -9.09
C ILE A 228 -7.17 9.84 -8.77
N GLU A 229 -6.59 9.53 -7.63
CA GLU A 229 -6.49 8.17 -7.11
C GLU A 229 -7.02 8.14 -5.68
N GLY A 230 -7.79 7.13 -5.36
CA GLY A 230 -8.26 6.87 -4.02
C GLY A 230 -8.30 5.39 -3.73
N ALA A 231 -8.19 5.02 -2.47
CA ALA A 231 -8.34 3.63 -2.02
C ALA A 231 -8.92 3.55 -0.61
N VAL A 232 -9.52 2.42 -0.34
CA VAL A 232 -9.91 1.96 0.99
C VAL A 232 -9.17 0.67 1.27
N THR A 233 -8.58 0.57 2.43
CA THR A 233 -7.88 -0.62 2.92
C THR A 233 -8.57 -1.17 4.16
N TYR A 234 -8.52 -2.45 4.30
CA TYR A 234 -8.81 -3.18 5.51
C TYR A 234 -7.70 -4.20 5.70
N ASP A 235 -7.05 -4.17 6.84
CA ASP A 235 -6.03 -5.11 7.24
C ASP A 235 -6.38 -5.67 8.62
N ARG A 236 -6.13 -6.94 8.83
CA ARG A 236 -6.20 -7.58 10.13
C ARG A 236 -4.81 -7.97 10.58
N LEU A 237 -4.46 -7.58 11.78
CA LEU A 237 -3.20 -7.98 12.43
C LEU A 237 -3.23 -9.47 12.74
N LEU A 238 -2.10 -10.14 12.57
CA LEU A 238 -1.94 -11.58 12.66
C LEU A 238 -0.77 -11.95 13.57
N GLY A 239 -0.81 -13.18 14.10
CA GLY A 239 0.27 -13.69 14.95
C GLY A 239 0.55 -12.74 16.11
N ASP A 240 1.84 -12.52 16.42
CA ASP A 240 2.25 -11.71 17.56
C ASP A 240 1.80 -10.25 17.44
N ALA A 241 1.63 -9.73 16.23
CA ALA A 241 1.04 -8.39 16.06
C ALA A 241 -0.44 -8.35 16.49
N GLY A 242 -1.20 -9.42 16.23
CA GLY A 242 -2.60 -9.53 16.66
C GLY A 242 -2.75 -9.86 18.15
N ASP A 243 -1.84 -10.67 18.69
CA ASP A 243 -1.87 -11.16 20.07
C ASP A 243 -1.15 -10.21 21.07
N SER A 244 -0.60 -9.09 20.57
CA SER A 244 0.10 -8.10 21.38
C SER A 244 -0.82 -7.41 22.39
N PRO A 245 -0.38 -7.20 23.64
CA PRO A 245 -1.11 -6.37 24.62
C PRO A 245 -1.39 -4.95 24.13
N ILE A 246 -0.55 -4.40 23.25
CA ILE A 246 -0.76 -3.09 22.61
C ILE A 246 -1.97 -3.15 21.67
N THR A 247 -2.07 -4.21 20.87
CA THR A 247 -3.19 -4.43 19.96
C THR A 247 -4.49 -4.78 20.71
N GLU A 248 -4.39 -5.52 21.82
CA GLU A 248 -5.55 -5.79 22.68
C GLU A 248 -6.12 -4.53 23.33
N ALA A 249 -5.27 -3.55 23.65
CA ALA A 249 -5.68 -2.24 24.13
C ALA A 249 -6.31 -1.36 23.03
N GLY A 250 -5.97 -1.59 21.76
CA GLY A 250 -6.48 -0.90 20.59
C GLY A 250 -7.39 -1.78 19.72
N SER A 251 -6.91 -2.13 18.52
CA SER A 251 -7.68 -2.96 17.56
C SER A 251 -6.77 -3.78 16.65
N ASP A 252 -7.14 -5.05 16.43
CA ASP A 252 -6.54 -5.91 15.40
C ASP A 252 -7.13 -5.64 13.99
N ASP A 253 -8.27 -4.95 13.91
CA ASP A 253 -8.91 -4.55 12.66
C ASP A 253 -8.51 -3.12 12.28
N GLN A 254 -7.73 -2.97 11.23
CA GLN A 254 -7.14 -1.71 10.78
C GLN A 254 -7.77 -1.24 9.47
N TYR A 255 -8.29 -0.03 9.44
CA TYR A 255 -8.91 0.55 8.24
C TYR A 255 -8.09 1.74 7.75
N GLY A 256 -8.12 1.96 6.44
CA GLY A 256 -7.48 3.11 5.84
C GLY A 256 -8.30 3.67 4.69
N VAL A 257 -8.23 4.97 4.50
CA VAL A 257 -8.80 5.66 3.34
C VAL A 257 -7.80 6.68 2.85
N ARG A 258 -7.51 6.68 1.56
CA ARG A 258 -6.64 7.70 0.96
C ARG A 258 -7.26 8.29 -0.31
N VAL A 259 -6.93 9.55 -0.58
CA VAL A 259 -7.27 10.24 -1.81
C VAL A 259 -6.17 11.23 -2.16
N GLY A 260 -5.79 11.25 -3.43
CA GLY A 260 -4.74 12.15 -3.91
C GLY A 260 -4.85 12.46 -5.39
N LEU A 261 -4.16 13.53 -5.77
CA LEU A 261 -3.92 13.87 -7.16
C LEU A 261 -2.67 13.15 -7.65
N THR A 262 -2.75 12.60 -8.84
CA THR A 262 -1.60 12.00 -9.52
C THR A 262 -1.15 12.88 -10.66
N ARG A 263 0.17 13.01 -10.82
CA ARG A 263 0.77 13.67 -11.96
C ARG A 263 1.78 12.77 -12.64
N ARG A 264 1.52 12.44 -13.89
CA ARG A 264 2.49 11.79 -14.76
C ARG A 264 3.42 12.83 -15.36
N ILE A 265 4.70 12.55 -15.30
CA ILE A 265 5.77 13.36 -15.85
C ILE A 265 6.52 12.48 -16.84
N THR A 266 6.60 12.94 -18.09
CA THR A 266 7.39 12.29 -19.15
C THR A 266 8.36 13.33 -19.71
N PHE A 267 9.62 12.98 -19.83
CA PHE A 267 10.64 13.85 -20.40
C PHE A 267 11.53 13.07 -21.36
N GLY A 268 11.87 13.75 -22.44
CA GLY A 268 12.85 13.29 -23.44
C GLY A 268 14.22 13.94 -23.19
N PHE A 269 15.32 13.21 -23.45
CA PHE A 269 16.67 13.72 -23.29
C PHE A 269 17.66 13.11 -24.30
#